data_849a1597b91997adbcb72cb24f27a5c6
#
_entry.id   849a1597b91997adbcb72cb24f27a5c6
#
_cell.length_a   1.000
_cell.length_b   1.000
_cell.length_c   1.000
_cell.angle_alpha   90.00
_cell.angle_beta   90.00
_cell.angle_gamma   90.00
#
_symmetry.space_group_name_H-M   'P 1'
#
loop_
_entity.id
_entity.type
_entity.pdbx_description
1 polymer ?
#
loop_
_entity_poly.entity_id
_entity_poly.type
_entity_poly.pdbx_seq_one_letter_code
_entity_poly.pdbx_strand_id
1 'polypeptide(L)'
;MTVALAATALVSAQAQSEFKPLAGSVTTDFSLFANGIFNQTESPVALGSHAGINAGLIKGRYFLQDNIALRLSLGLNNSSSTQKTTDPVTEATTKSNVFTFGLGLEHHFGGTDRLSPYIGAELFLGSATGSMKSVNSAATTISKNAPRFVFGGDLLLGADYYVAPHVYLGVEAGLELLHASTGKTSSTTTPAGGTATTNESKSTASAGGFATDVKAGFKVGFVF
;
A
#
# COMPACT_ATOMS: atom_id res chain seq x y z
N MET A 1 -11.51 39.97 32.35
CA MET A 1 -10.10 39.96 31.89
C MET A 1 -10.06 39.01 30.69
N THR A 2 -10.11 39.58 29.49
CA THR A 2 -10.17 38.82 28.24
C THR A 2 -8.77 38.83 27.64
N VAL A 3 -8.10 37.69 27.60
CA VAL A 3 -6.79 37.54 26.95
C VAL A 3 -7.02 37.30 25.48
N ALA A 4 -6.77 38.30 24.65
CA ALA A 4 -6.74 38.18 23.22
C ALA A 4 -5.40 37.54 22.78
N LEU A 5 -5.44 36.31 22.30
CA LEU A 5 -4.31 35.60 21.69
C LEU A 5 -4.15 36.13 20.26
N ALA A 6 -3.25 37.07 20.06
CA ALA A 6 -2.86 37.57 18.73
C ALA A 6 -1.94 36.51 18.09
N ALA A 7 -2.48 35.69 17.20
CA ALA A 7 -1.68 34.85 16.32
C ALA A 7 -1.07 35.73 15.22
N THR A 8 0.17 36.17 15.42
CA THR A 8 0.98 36.78 14.37
C THR A 8 1.36 35.69 13.34
N ALA A 9 0.66 35.70 12.24
CA ALA A 9 1.06 34.92 11.05
C ALA A 9 2.35 35.59 10.51
N LEU A 10 3.49 34.98 10.76
CA LEU A 10 4.74 35.27 10.07
C LEU A 10 4.57 34.75 8.62
N VAL A 11 4.09 35.61 7.75
CA VAL A 11 4.20 35.44 6.31
C VAL A 11 5.67 35.67 5.96
N SER A 12 6.48 34.63 6.02
CA SER A 12 7.77 34.63 5.34
C SER A 12 7.47 34.63 3.84
N ALA A 13 7.76 35.74 3.17
CA ALA A 13 7.84 35.78 1.71
C ALA A 13 9.01 34.86 1.31
N GLN A 14 8.75 33.59 1.14
CA GLN A 14 9.70 32.67 0.49
C GLN A 14 9.71 33.06 -0.98
N ALA A 15 10.91 33.32 -1.51
CA ALA A 15 11.10 33.42 -2.94
C ALA A 15 10.51 32.13 -3.56
N GLN A 16 9.53 32.26 -4.43
CA GLN A 16 8.86 31.16 -5.11
C GLN A 16 9.93 30.31 -5.80
N SER A 17 10.11 29.08 -5.33
CA SER A 17 11.02 28.14 -5.98
C SER A 17 10.40 27.70 -7.30
N GLU A 18 11.11 27.84 -8.39
CA GLU A 18 10.71 27.35 -9.71
C GLU A 18 10.50 25.82 -9.73
N PHE A 19 11.06 25.12 -8.77
CA PHE A 19 11.13 23.66 -8.73
C PHE A 19 10.10 23.00 -7.83
N LYS A 20 9.80 23.61 -6.68
CA LYS A 20 8.93 23.02 -5.66
C LYS A 20 7.45 23.26 -5.97
N PRO A 21 6.57 22.28 -5.67
CA PRO A 21 5.14 22.48 -5.77
C PRO A 21 4.67 23.59 -4.84
N LEU A 22 3.68 24.32 -5.29
CA LEU A 22 2.99 25.39 -4.55
C LEU A 22 1.60 24.90 -4.13
N ALA A 23 0.92 25.68 -3.31
CA ALA A 23 -0.49 25.45 -3.00
C ALA A 23 -1.32 25.30 -4.29
N GLY A 24 -2.14 24.24 -4.36
CA GLY A 24 -2.92 23.86 -5.54
C GLY A 24 -2.22 22.89 -6.48
N SER A 25 -0.91 22.66 -6.37
CA SER A 25 -0.20 21.67 -7.18
C SER A 25 -0.64 20.25 -6.86
N VAL A 26 -0.67 19.41 -7.88
CA VAL A 26 -0.85 17.96 -7.78
C VAL A 26 0.47 17.28 -8.08
N THR A 27 0.85 16.29 -7.32
CA THR A 27 1.98 15.41 -7.66
C THR A 27 1.55 13.96 -7.67
N THR A 28 2.20 13.17 -8.51
CA THR A 28 2.07 11.70 -8.49
C THR A 28 3.44 11.08 -8.37
N ASP A 29 3.55 9.97 -7.67
CA ASP A 29 4.79 9.23 -7.58
C ASP A 29 4.61 7.71 -7.71
N PHE A 30 5.68 7.08 -8.18
CA PHE A 30 5.88 5.64 -8.19
C PHE A 30 7.00 5.33 -7.21
N SER A 31 6.74 4.42 -6.30
CA SER A 31 7.67 4.10 -5.22
C SER A 31 8.09 2.65 -5.25
N LEU A 32 9.39 2.41 -5.03
CA LEU A 32 10.00 1.11 -4.80
C LEU A 32 10.38 1.03 -3.33
N PHE A 33 9.73 0.17 -2.57
CA PHE A 33 10.02 -0.04 -1.16
C PHE A 33 10.71 -1.38 -0.91
N ALA A 34 11.70 -1.37 -0.03
CA ALA A 34 12.13 -2.54 0.70
C ALA A 34 11.33 -2.62 1.99
N ASN A 35 10.57 -3.69 2.15
CA ASN A 35 9.77 -3.94 3.34
C ASN A 35 10.48 -4.96 4.23
N GLY A 36 10.17 -4.92 5.53
CA GLY A 36 10.68 -5.91 6.47
C GLY A 36 12.19 -5.85 6.64
N ILE A 37 12.80 -4.64 6.66
CA ILE A 37 14.24 -4.46 6.81
C ILE A 37 14.77 -5.21 8.03
N PHE A 38 13.91 -5.43 9.03
CA PHE A 38 14.23 -6.17 10.26
C PHE A 38 13.55 -7.55 10.33
N ASN A 39 12.68 -7.91 9.39
CA ASN A 39 11.95 -9.17 9.40
C ASN A 39 12.04 -9.86 8.04
N GLN A 40 12.98 -10.77 7.88
CA GLN A 40 13.36 -11.41 6.61
C GLN A 40 12.37 -12.46 6.05
N THR A 41 11.13 -12.48 6.50
CA THR A 41 10.12 -13.46 6.05
C THR A 41 9.38 -13.06 4.78
N GLU A 42 9.58 -11.86 4.26
CA GLU A 42 8.87 -11.32 3.09
C GLU A 42 9.83 -11.04 1.92
N SER A 43 9.30 -10.94 0.71
CA SER A 43 10.11 -10.56 -0.47
C SER A 43 10.77 -9.20 -0.25
N PRO A 44 12.08 -9.08 -0.39
CA PRO A 44 12.84 -7.91 0.05
C PRO A 44 12.57 -6.63 -0.72
N VAL A 45 11.93 -6.72 -1.89
CA VAL A 45 11.61 -5.54 -2.72
C VAL A 45 10.22 -5.68 -3.30
N ALA A 46 9.34 -4.72 -3.03
CA ALA A 46 8.01 -4.66 -3.62
C ALA A 46 7.71 -3.25 -4.16
N LEU A 47 7.01 -3.20 -5.29
CA LEU A 47 6.39 -1.98 -5.80
C LEU A 47 5.22 -1.63 -4.88
N GLY A 48 5.50 -0.83 -3.86
CA GLY A 48 4.51 -0.36 -2.90
C GLY A 48 3.79 -1.48 -2.15
N SER A 49 3.97 -1.57 -0.85
CA SER A 49 3.16 -2.47 -0.05
C SER A 49 2.74 -1.79 1.25
N HIS A 50 1.54 -2.13 1.70
CA HIS A 50 1.11 -1.93 3.07
C HIS A 50 0.85 -3.30 3.69
N ALA A 51 1.42 -3.55 4.85
CA ALA A 51 1.15 -4.74 5.66
C ALA A 51 1.43 -6.08 4.95
N GLY A 52 2.50 -6.17 4.16
CA GLY A 52 2.80 -7.38 3.39
C GLY A 52 1.78 -7.68 2.27
N ILE A 53 0.94 -6.72 1.92
CA ILE A 53 0.04 -6.78 0.78
C ILE A 53 0.72 -6.08 -0.40
N ASN A 54 1.29 -6.85 -1.30
CA ASN A 54 1.97 -6.34 -2.49
C ASN A 54 0.93 -5.91 -3.53
N ALA A 55 0.68 -4.61 -3.62
CA ALA A 55 -0.11 -4.01 -4.68
C ALA A 55 0.75 -2.97 -5.41
N GLY A 56 0.64 -2.89 -6.73
CA GLY A 56 1.19 -1.74 -7.42
C GLY A 56 0.57 -0.47 -6.83
N LEU A 57 1.37 0.36 -6.16
CA LEU A 57 0.88 1.53 -5.43
C LEU A 57 1.10 2.79 -6.25
N ILE A 58 0.02 3.46 -6.58
CA ILE A 58 0.03 4.82 -7.13
C ILE A 58 -0.20 5.77 -5.96
N LYS A 59 0.67 6.74 -5.79
CA LYS A 59 0.55 7.79 -4.79
C LYS A 59 0.32 9.12 -5.48
N GLY A 60 -0.57 9.92 -4.90
CA GLY A 60 -0.81 11.28 -5.30
C GLY A 60 -0.74 12.20 -4.09
N ARG A 61 -0.34 13.45 -4.32
CA ARG A 61 -0.37 14.50 -3.31
C ARG A 61 -1.05 15.73 -3.89
N TYR A 62 -1.85 16.38 -3.07
CA TYR A 62 -2.43 17.68 -3.35
C TYR A 62 -1.93 18.67 -2.31
N PHE A 63 -1.23 19.71 -2.74
CA PHE A 63 -0.68 20.72 -1.86
C PHE A 63 -1.78 21.70 -1.42
N LEU A 64 -2.20 21.57 -0.17
CA LEU A 64 -3.17 22.49 0.46
C LEU A 64 -2.53 23.86 0.73
N GLN A 65 -1.25 23.84 1.05
CA GLN A 65 -0.37 24.98 1.25
C GLN A 65 1.01 24.62 0.68
N ASP A 66 1.88 25.60 0.52
CA ASP A 66 3.24 25.36 -0.01
C ASP A 66 4.05 24.34 0.81
N ASN A 67 3.65 24.13 2.06
CA ASN A 67 4.32 23.23 3.00
C ASN A 67 3.40 22.12 3.57
N ILE A 68 2.14 22.04 3.16
CA ILE A 68 1.20 21.01 3.63
C ILE A 68 0.57 20.32 2.43
N ALA A 69 0.75 19.02 2.33
CA ALA A 69 0.16 18.20 1.29
C ALA A 69 -0.80 17.15 1.86
N LEU A 70 -1.96 17.02 1.25
CA LEU A 70 -2.84 15.87 1.39
C LEU A 70 -2.26 14.73 0.54
N ARG A 71 -2.09 13.57 1.14
CA ARG A 71 -1.54 12.37 0.52
C ARG A 71 -2.65 11.35 0.28
N LEU A 72 -2.67 10.76 -0.89
CA LEU A 72 -3.57 9.68 -1.29
C LEU A 72 -2.73 8.53 -1.82
N SER A 73 -2.99 7.31 -1.38
CA SER A 73 -2.39 6.10 -1.92
C SER A 73 -3.47 5.10 -2.35
N LEU A 74 -3.29 4.51 -3.53
CA LEU A 74 -4.20 3.53 -4.10
C LEU A 74 -3.39 2.37 -4.66
N GLY A 75 -3.64 1.16 -4.16
CA GLY A 75 -2.99 -0.05 -4.65
C GLY A 75 -4.01 -1.07 -5.14
N LEU A 76 -3.74 -1.62 -6.32
CA LEU A 76 -4.54 -2.67 -6.95
C LEU A 76 -3.59 -3.75 -7.50
N ASN A 77 -3.89 -5.00 -7.19
CA ASN A 77 -3.22 -6.12 -7.84
C ASN A 77 -4.23 -7.25 -8.10
N ASN A 78 -4.37 -7.61 -9.36
CA ASN A 78 -5.19 -8.74 -9.79
C ASN A 78 -4.30 -9.67 -10.58
N SER A 79 -4.16 -10.90 -10.11
CA SER A 79 -3.39 -11.91 -10.81
C SER A 79 -4.22 -13.18 -11.02
N SER A 80 -4.00 -13.82 -12.16
CA SER A 80 -4.57 -15.12 -12.49
C SER A 80 -3.52 -15.94 -13.23
N SER A 81 -3.24 -17.14 -12.72
CA SER A 81 -2.30 -18.07 -13.33
C SER A 81 -2.96 -19.41 -13.50
N THR A 82 -2.80 -20.03 -14.67
CA THR A 82 -3.31 -21.37 -14.98
C THR A 82 -2.14 -22.26 -15.31
N GLN A 83 -2.05 -23.39 -14.62
CA GLN A 83 -1.08 -24.47 -14.88
C GLN A 83 -1.82 -25.71 -15.34
N LYS A 84 -1.29 -26.37 -16.39
CA LYS A 84 -1.82 -27.61 -16.94
C LYS A 84 -0.74 -28.70 -16.89
N THR A 85 -1.11 -29.86 -16.38
CA THR A 85 -0.28 -31.05 -16.38
C THR A 85 -0.94 -32.12 -17.25
N THR A 86 -0.15 -32.82 -18.04
CA THR A 86 -0.67 -33.79 -19.03
C THR A 86 -0.75 -35.21 -18.50
N ASP A 87 0.03 -35.57 -17.46
CA ASP A 87 0.01 -36.88 -16.84
C ASP A 87 0.23 -36.80 -15.32
N PRO A 88 -0.80 -36.99 -14.50
CA PRO A 88 -2.23 -37.04 -14.85
C PRO A 88 -2.77 -35.69 -15.33
N VAL A 89 -3.77 -35.71 -16.19
CA VAL A 89 -4.39 -34.46 -16.69
C VAL A 89 -5.00 -33.69 -15.54
N THR A 90 -4.42 -32.55 -15.26
CA THR A 90 -4.89 -31.63 -14.21
C THR A 90 -4.75 -30.17 -14.68
N GLU A 91 -5.78 -29.38 -14.46
CA GLU A 91 -5.74 -27.95 -14.69
C GLU A 91 -5.95 -27.23 -13.35
N ALA A 92 -4.99 -26.41 -12.95
CA ALA A 92 -5.06 -25.58 -11.75
C ALA A 92 -5.03 -24.10 -12.11
N THR A 93 -6.07 -23.37 -11.69
CA THR A 93 -6.14 -21.90 -11.85
C THR A 93 -6.12 -21.25 -10.50
N THR A 94 -5.11 -20.41 -10.27
CA THR A 94 -4.96 -19.59 -9.05
C THR A 94 -5.30 -18.15 -9.37
N LYS A 95 -6.12 -17.53 -8.53
CA LYS A 95 -6.48 -16.09 -8.61
C LYS A 95 -6.16 -15.41 -7.32
N SER A 96 -5.63 -14.19 -7.40
CA SER A 96 -5.39 -13.30 -6.26
C SER A 96 -5.87 -11.90 -6.60
N ASN A 97 -6.56 -11.28 -5.65
CA ASN A 97 -7.03 -9.90 -5.75
C ASN A 97 -6.60 -9.17 -4.50
N VAL A 98 -5.99 -8.00 -4.69
CA VAL A 98 -5.51 -7.13 -3.63
C VAL A 98 -6.00 -5.72 -3.89
N PHE A 99 -6.45 -5.06 -2.84
CA PHE A 99 -6.84 -3.66 -2.81
C PHE A 99 -6.23 -3.00 -1.59
N THR A 100 -5.66 -1.80 -1.74
CA THR A 100 -5.22 -0.93 -0.65
C THR A 100 -5.60 0.51 -0.93
N PHE A 101 -5.95 1.23 0.12
CA PHE A 101 -6.28 2.64 0.09
C PHE A 101 -5.67 3.32 1.30
N GLY A 102 -5.03 4.46 1.11
CA GLY A 102 -4.47 5.27 2.19
C GLY A 102 -4.78 6.76 2.00
N LEU A 103 -4.93 7.45 3.11
CA LEU A 103 -5.13 8.89 3.21
C LEU A 103 -4.25 9.44 4.31
N GLY A 104 -3.51 10.51 4.02
CA GLY A 104 -2.55 11.08 4.94
C GLY A 104 -2.30 12.57 4.72
N LEU A 105 -1.44 13.10 5.56
CA LEU A 105 -0.94 14.46 5.50
C LEU A 105 0.58 14.46 5.59
N GLU A 106 1.19 15.35 4.82
CA GLU A 106 2.63 15.60 4.86
C GLU A 106 2.87 17.06 5.22
N HIS A 107 3.89 17.29 6.05
CA HIS A 107 4.41 18.61 6.33
C HIS A 107 5.83 18.72 5.78
N HIS A 108 6.03 19.62 4.83
CA HIS A 108 7.29 19.89 4.17
C HIS A 108 8.05 20.99 4.90
N PHE A 109 9.30 20.73 5.22
CA PHE A 109 10.15 21.72 5.88
C PHE A 109 10.88 22.60 4.85
N GLY A 110 11.37 23.73 5.31
CA GLY A 110 12.33 24.52 4.55
C GLY A 110 13.56 23.67 4.26
N GLY A 111 13.99 23.65 3.01
CA GLY A 111 15.19 22.99 2.54
C GLY A 111 15.97 23.92 1.64
N THR A 112 16.50 23.43 0.53
CA THR A 112 17.06 24.26 -0.54
C THR A 112 16.00 24.50 -1.63
N ASP A 113 16.32 25.24 -2.67
CA ASP A 113 15.41 25.47 -3.81
C ASP A 113 14.93 24.17 -4.47
N ARG A 114 15.70 23.09 -4.34
CA ARG A 114 15.42 21.80 -4.97
C ARG A 114 15.18 20.67 -3.98
N LEU A 115 15.54 20.82 -2.71
CA LEU A 115 15.38 19.77 -1.69
C LEU A 115 14.20 20.12 -0.77
N SER A 116 13.26 19.19 -0.63
CA SER A 116 12.08 19.32 0.22
C SER A 116 11.99 18.14 1.19
N PRO A 117 12.59 18.23 2.39
CA PRO A 117 12.38 17.26 3.46
C PRO A 117 10.95 17.35 3.99
N TYR A 118 10.39 16.24 4.40
CA TYR A 118 9.05 16.19 4.97
C TYR A 118 8.91 15.12 6.04
N ILE A 119 7.91 15.29 6.89
CA ILE A 119 7.33 14.26 7.73
C ILE A 119 5.86 14.10 7.36
N GLY A 120 5.31 12.93 7.59
CA GLY A 120 3.90 12.67 7.30
C GLY A 120 3.32 11.59 8.19
N ALA A 121 1.99 11.51 8.12
CA ALA A 121 1.23 10.41 8.68
C ALA A 121 0.16 10.01 7.69
N GLU A 122 -0.06 8.69 7.55
CA GLU A 122 -1.06 8.11 6.66
C GLU A 122 -1.87 7.07 7.40
N LEU A 123 -3.19 7.06 7.24
CA LEU A 123 -4.05 5.96 7.64
C LEU A 123 -4.35 5.13 6.40
N PHE A 124 -4.31 3.82 6.53
CA PHE A 124 -4.56 2.93 5.42
C PHE A 124 -5.49 1.77 5.79
N LEU A 125 -6.14 1.24 4.77
CA LEU A 125 -6.90 0.00 4.81
C LEU A 125 -6.57 -0.85 3.57
N GLY A 126 -6.70 -2.17 3.72
CA GLY A 126 -6.44 -3.08 2.62
C GLY A 126 -7.19 -4.39 2.76
N SER A 127 -7.41 -5.05 1.65
CA SER A 127 -7.95 -6.39 1.62
C SER A 127 -7.24 -7.27 0.58
N ALA A 128 -7.07 -8.54 0.92
CA ALA A 128 -6.52 -9.55 0.03
C ALA A 128 -7.42 -10.77 0.02
N THR A 129 -7.75 -11.26 -1.18
CA THR A 129 -8.53 -12.48 -1.39
C THR A 129 -7.83 -13.37 -2.40
N GLY A 130 -7.98 -14.67 -2.27
CA GLY A 130 -7.41 -15.63 -3.21
C GLY A 130 -8.29 -16.87 -3.36
N SER A 131 -8.18 -17.50 -4.53
CA SER A 131 -8.84 -18.78 -4.78
C SER A 131 -8.00 -19.63 -5.72
N MET A 132 -8.11 -20.94 -5.55
CA MET A 132 -7.54 -21.95 -6.43
C MET A 132 -8.64 -22.88 -6.90
N LYS A 133 -8.77 -23.05 -8.22
CA LYS A 133 -9.62 -24.04 -8.85
C LYS A 133 -8.73 -25.12 -9.44
N SER A 134 -8.94 -26.36 -9.02
CA SER A 134 -8.27 -27.55 -9.58
C SER A 134 -9.30 -28.47 -10.23
N VAL A 135 -9.03 -28.86 -11.45
CA VAL A 135 -9.89 -29.75 -12.24
C VAL A 135 -9.07 -30.95 -12.67
N ASN A 136 -9.54 -32.15 -12.37
CA ASN A 136 -9.01 -33.40 -12.88
C ASN A 136 -10.16 -34.33 -13.37
N SER A 137 -9.82 -35.49 -13.86
CA SER A 137 -10.82 -36.45 -14.36
C SER A 137 -11.82 -36.93 -13.30
N ALA A 138 -11.47 -36.89 -12.02
CA ALA A 138 -12.29 -37.41 -10.92
C ALA A 138 -13.14 -36.32 -10.25
N ALA A 139 -12.67 -35.07 -10.18
CA ALA A 139 -13.33 -33.99 -9.43
C ALA A 139 -12.91 -32.58 -9.86
N THR A 140 -13.76 -31.64 -9.53
CA THR A 140 -13.40 -30.20 -9.49
C THR A 140 -13.36 -29.75 -8.04
N THR A 141 -12.23 -29.19 -7.63
CA THR A 141 -12.05 -28.59 -6.30
C THR A 141 -11.85 -27.09 -6.41
N ILE A 142 -12.62 -26.30 -5.67
CA ILE A 142 -12.48 -24.86 -5.56
C ILE A 142 -12.13 -24.54 -4.09
N SER A 143 -10.90 -24.10 -3.87
CA SER A 143 -10.42 -23.64 -2.57
C SER A 143 -10.36 -22.11 -2.55
N LYS A 144 -10.97 -21.50 -1.55
CA LYS A 144 -10.89 -20.06 -1.30
C LYS A 144 -10.00 -19.84 -0.08
N ASN A 145 -8.94 -19.08 -0.26
CA ASN A 145 -8.10 -18.65 0.85
C ASN A 145 -8.91 -17.78 1.80
N ALA A 146 -8.55 -17.79 3.07
CA ALA A 146 -9.15 -16.88 4.03
C ALA A 146 -8.94 -15.44 3.57
N PRO A 147 -10.00 -14.63 3.38
CA PRO A 147 -9.85 -13.22 3.08
C PRO A 147 -9.11 -12.54 4.23
N ARG A 148 -8.13 -11.71 3.90
CA ARG A 148 -7.37 -10.91 4.85
C ARG A 148 -7.81 -9.46 4.72
N PHE A 149 -8.12 -8.83 5.83
CA PHE A 149 -8.37 -7.40 5.94
C PHE A 149 -7.31 -6.80 6.87
N VAL A 150 -6.77 -5.65 6.47
CA VAL A 150 -5.79 -4.90 7.25
C VAL A 150 -6.21 -3.44 7.35
N PHE A 151 -5.91 -2.83 8.48
CA PHE A 151 -5.97 -1.37 8.63
C PHE A 151 -4.83 -0.93 9.55
N GLY A 152 -4.39 0.29 9.38
CA GLY A 152 -3.29 0.78 10.18
C GLY A 152 -2.96 2.23 9.91
N GLY A 153 -1.81 2.63 10.40
CA GLY A 153 -1.25 3.95 10.20
C GLY A 153 0.26 3.90 10.00
N ASP A 154 0.75 4.82 9.19
CA ASP A 154 2.16 5.04 8.91
C ASP A 154 2.61 6.38 9.49
N LEU A 155 3.78 6.40 10.10
CA LEU A 155 4.56 7.61 10.32
C LEU A 155 5.67 7.63 9.27
N LEU A 156 5.77 8.74 8.53
CA LEU A 156 6.61 8.86 7.35
C LEU A 156 7.66 9.95 7.55
N LEU A 157 8.86 9.68 7.06
CA LEU A 157 9.95 10.63 6.97
C LEU A 157 10.54 10.53 5.57
N GLY A 158 10.72 11.64 4.86
CA GLY A 158 11.25 11.61 3.52
C GLY A 158 11.87 12.91 3.07
N ALA A 159 12.42 12.86 1.86
CA ALA A 159 12.95 14.02 1.18
C ALA A 159 12.77 13.86 -0.33
N ASP A 160 12.31 14.93 -0.98
CA ASP A 160 12.17 15.02 -2.41
C ASP A 160 13.23 15.98 -2.97
N TYR A 161 13.93 15.55 -4.00
CA TYR A 161 14.87 16.35 -4.74
C TYR A 161 14.36 16.59 -6.16
N TYR A 162 14.05 17.85 -6.47
CA TYR A 162 13.51 18.26 -7.76
C TYR A 162 14.65 18.42 -8.77
N VAL A 163 14.78 17.42 -9.65
CA VAL A 163 15.80 17.41 -10.71
C VAL A 163 15.45 18.34 -11.86
N ALA A 164 14.15 18.57 -12.08
CA ALA A 164 13.57 19.50 -13.03
C ALA A 164 12.26 20.09 -12.45
N PRO A 165 11.68 21.17 -12.99
CA PRO A 165 10.46 21.80 -12.48
C PRO A 165 9.27 20.86 -12.29
N HIS A 166 9.19 19.79 -13.05
CA HIS A 166 8.07 18.84 -13.03
C HIS A 166 8.48 17.41 -12.64
N VAL A 167 9.75 17.19 -12.25
CA VAL A 167 10.27 15.85 -11.95
C VAL A 167 11.07 15.87 -10.66
N TYR A 168 10.77 14.94 -9.76
CA TYR A 168 11.56 14.75 -8.54
C TYR A 168 11.94 13.30 -8.32
N LEU A 169 13.05 13.12 -7.63
CA LEU A 169 13.49 11.86 -7.04
C LEU A 169 13.36 11.99 -5.53
N GLY A 170 12.93 10.95 -4.86
CA GLY A 170 12.77 11.01 -3.42
C GLY A 170 13.19 9.74 -2.72
N VAL A 171 13.40 9.89 -1.43
CA VAL A 171 13.58 8.80 -0.48
C VAL A 171 12.51 8.91 0.59
N GLU A 172 12.00 7.80 1.04
CA GLU A 172 10.99 7.74 2.09
C GLU A 172 11.27 6.57 3.01
N ALA A 173 11.19 6.81 4.31
CA ALA A 173 11.15 5.77 5.33
C ALA A 173 9.86 5.88 6.11
N GLY A 174 9.31 4.76 6.57
CA GLY A 174 8.07 4.71 7.31
C GLY A 174 8.12 3.70 8.44
N LEU A 175 7.45 4.06 9.53
CA LEU A 175 7.12 3.15 10.61
C LEU A 175 5.62 2.85 10.52
N GLU A 176 5.31 1.60 10.21
CA GLU A 176 3.95 1.10 10.04
C GLU A 176 3.45 0.43 11.32
N LEU A 177 2.25 0.82 11.74
CA LEU A 177 1.47 0.15 12.78
C LEU A 177 0.23 -0.44 12.12
N LEU A 178 0.04 -1.74 12.21
CA LEU A 178 -1.06 -2.39 11.52
C LEU A 178 -1.80 -3.40 12.40
N HIS A 179 -3.07 -3.56 12.10
CA HIS A 179 -3.92 -4.64 12.58
C HIS A 179 -4.41 -5.47 11.40
N ALA A 180 -4.28 -6.79 11.50
CA ALA A 180 -4.75 -7.72 10.48
C ALA A 180 -5.81 -8.67 11.03
N SER A 181 -6.87 -8.89 10.29
CA SER A 181 -7.87 -9.90 10.56
C SER A 181 -7.99 -10.86 9.38
N THR A 182 -8.25 -12.12 9.69
CA THR A 182 -8.34 -13.20 8.69
C THR A 182 -9.68 -13.90 8.81
N GLY A 183 -10.38 -14.08 7.68
CA GLY A 183 -11.66 -14.76 7.60
C GLY A 183 -11.54 -16.29 7.61
N LYS A 184 -12.55 -16.95 7.07
CA LYS A 184 -12.59 -18.41 6.93
C LYS A 184 -12.02 -18.83 5.56
N THR A 185 -11.35 -19.97 5.53
CA THR A 185 -11.09 -20.72 4.31
C THR A 185 -12.31 -21.58 3.95
N SER A 186 -12.53 -21.81 2.66
CA SER A 186 -13.53 -22.79 2.22
C SER A 186 -12.96 -23.65 1.09
N SER A 187 -13.31 -24.93 1.08
CA SER A 187 -12.98 -25.84 0.01
C SER A 187 -14.24 -26.60 -0.41
N THR A 188 -14.59 -26.46 -1.67
CA THR A 188 -15.73 -27.14 -2.29
C THR A 188 -15.22 -28.15 -3.29
N THR A 189 -15.53 -29.43 -3.09
CA THR A 189 -15.18 -30.51 -4.02
C THR A 189 -16.45 -31.07 -4.63
N THR A 190 -16.46 -31.11 -5.98
CA THR A 190 -17.53 -31.69 -6.77
C THR A 190 -16.97 -32.90 -7.53
N PRO A 191 -17.28 -34.13 -7.15
CA PRO A 191 -16.91 -35.31 -7.92
C PRO A 191 -17.54 -35.32 -9.32
N ALA A 192 -16.91 -35.99 -10.27
CA ALA A 192 -17.49 -36.17 -11.60
C ALA A 192 -18.82 -36.95 -11.48
N GLY A 193 -19.93 -36.32 -11.90
CA GLY A 193 -21.27 -36.89 -11.77
C GLY A 193 -21.86 -36.96 -10.36
N GLY A 194 -21.22 -36.32 -9.36
CA GLY A 194 -21.64 -36.30 -7.96
C GLY A 194 -22.08 -34.94 -7.43
N THR A 195 -22.50 -34.94 -6.18
CA THR A 195 -22.93 -33.72 -5.48
C THR A 195 -21.73 -32.97 -4.84
N ALA A 196 -21.75 -31.65 -4.89
CA ALA A 196 -20.73 -30.81 -4.28
C ALA A 196 -20.74 -30.90 -2.73
N THR A 197 -19.58 -31.07 -2.15
CA THR A 197 -19.38 -31.03 -0.70
C THR A 197 -18.51 -29.82 -0.37
N THR A 198 -18.95 -28.96 0.57
CA THR A 198 -18.20 -27.79 1.02
C THR A 198 -17.75 -27.97 2.45
N ASN A 199 -16.45 -27.79 2.69
CA ASN A 199 -15.84 -27.74 4.00
C ASN A 199 -15.36 -26.31 4.27
N GLU A 200 -15.74 -25.77 5.42
CA GLU A 200 -15.26 -24.48 5.90
C GLU A 200 -14.35 -24.67 7.11
N SER A 201 -13.25 -23.96 7.14
CA SER A 201 -12.36 -23.91 8.31
C SER A 201 -12.03 -22.45 8.63
N LYS A 202 -12.20 -22.08 9.89
CA LYS A 202 -11.70 -20.80 10.41
C LYS A 202 -10.38 -21.10 11.11
N SER A 203 -9.29 -20.52 10.64
CA SER A 203 -8.04 -20.55 11.41
C SER A 203 -8.28 -19.85 12.74
N THR A 204 -8.05 -20.58 13.84
CA THR A 204 -8.06 -19.99 15.18
C THR A 204 -6.83 -19.13 15.46
N ALA A 205 -5.82 -19.19 14.59
CA ALA A 205 -4.72 -18.25 14.56
C ALA A 205 -5.18 -16.95 13.88
N SER A 206 -6.19 -16.29 14.43
CA SER A 206 -6.39 -14.88 14.16
C SER A 206 -5.24 -14.16 14.86
N ALA A 207 -4.22 -13.80 14.13
CA ALA A 207 -3.25 -12.83 14.61
C ALA A 207 -3.96 -11.47 14.70
N GLY A 208 -4.87 -11.36 15.65
CA GLY A 208 -5.44 -10.11 16.10
C GLY A 208 -4.40 -9.44 16.99
N GLY A 209 -3.36 -8.88 16.39
CA GLY A 209 -2.31 -8.16 17.08
C GLY A 209 -1.91 -6.95 16.28
N PHE A 210 -1.41 -5.91 16.96
CA PHE A 210 -0.69 -4.84 16.29
C PHE A 210 0.70 -5.36 15.93
N ALA A 211 1.06 -5.25 14.66
CA ALA A 211 2.42 -5.47 14.20
C ALA A 211 3.04 -4.13 13.83
N THR A 212 4.35 -4.02 14.02
CA THR A 212 5.15 -2.89 13.56
C THR A 212 6.06 -3.34 12.45
N ASP A 213 6.16 -2.55 11.39
CA ASP A 213 7.11 -2.77 10.32
C ASP A 213 7.84 -1.47 9.95
N VAL A 214 9.07 -1.59 9.50
CA VAL A 214 9.86 -0.47 8.99
C VAL A 214 10.08 -0.68 7.51
N LYS A 215 9.69 0.29 6.73
CA LYS A 215 9.88 0.33 5.28
C LYS A 215 10.77 1.48 4.89
N ALA A 216 11.54 1.31 3.83
CA ALA A 216 12.30 2.38 3.21
C ALA A 216 12.33 2.19 1.70
N GLY A 217 12.33 3.28 0.95
CA GLY A 217 12.27 3.18 -0.51
C GLY A 217 12.68 4.44 -1.22
N PHE A 218 12.78 4.26 -2.53
CA PHE A 218 13.01 5.33 -3.49
C PHE A 218 11.71 5.61 -4.24
N LYS A 219 11.54 6.86 -4.64
CA LYS A 219 10.40 7.27 -5.47
C LYS A 219 10.85 8.18 -6.61
N VAL A 220 10.11 8.10 -7.69
CA VAL A 220 10.19 9.03 -8.83
C VAL A 220 8.82 9.63 -8.98
N GLY A 221 8.74 10.95 -9.08
CA GLY A 221 7.46 11.62 -9.16
C GLY A 221 7.44 12.80 -10.10
N PHE A 222 6.21 13.22 -10.40
CA PHE A 222 5.89 14.28 -11.35
C PHE A 222 5.00 15.32 -10.67
N VAL A 223 5.18 16.58 -11.03
CA VAL A 223 4.41 17.75 -10.58
C VAL A 223 3.55 18.27 -11.72
N PHE A 224 2.28 18.56 -11.44
CA PHE A 224 1.28 19.08 -12.38
C PHE A 224 0.69 20.39 -11.88
#